data_92fb00b0edd65011c9d0e8af2e7881ad
#
_entry.id   92fb00b0edd65011c9d0e8af2e7881ad
#
_cell.length_a   1.000
_cell.length_b   1.000
_cell.length_c   1.000
_cell.angle_alpha   90.00
_cell.angle_beta   90.00
_cell.angle_gamma   90.00
#
_symmetry.space_group_name_H-M   'P 1'
#
loop_
_entity.id
_entity.type
_entity.pdbx_description
1 polymer ?
#
loop_
_entity_poly.entity_id
_entity_poly.type
_entity_poly.pdbx_seq_one_letter_code
_entity_poly.pdbx_strand_id
1 'polypeptide(L)'
;MTTATRSYHPNPSKPDWDLPPGACDTHCHVFGPVDQFSYAVDRTYTPSSDAPREALFALHKHLGIDRCVIVQAGCHGFDNSVVAAAINVGAPNYLGIGLAPVDTPVAKLREMRERGFRGIRFNFMRHLGVGASPAEVYEFCGHLADADMHLQIHMEAELLGEVLPIFNDVPI
;
A
#
# COMPACT_ATOMS: atom_id res chain seq x y z
N MET A 1 -32.40 5.25 9.09
CA MET A 1 -31.49 4.28 8.44
C MET A 1 -30.20 5.04 8.11
N THR A 2 -29.14 4.84 8.88
CA THR A 2 -27.82 5.40 8.56
C THR A 2 -27.31 4.67 7.31
N THR A 3 -27.22 5.38 6.19
CA THR A 3 -26.53 4.85 5.00
C THR A 3 -25.08 4.58 5.38
N ALA A 4 -24.67 3.31 5.29
CA ALA A 4 -23.27 2.94 5.54
C ALA A 4 -22.36 3.81 4.65
N THR A 5 -21.39 4.48 5.25
CA THR A 5 -20.41 5.29 4.51
C THR A 5 -19.60 4.35 3.63
N ARG A 6 -19.58 4.60 2.33
CA ARG A 6 -18.78 3.81 1.38
C ARG A 6 -17.31 4.19 1.48
N SER A 7 -16.44 3.24 1.20
CA SER A 7 -14.98 3.45 1.15
C SER A 7 -14.52 4.28 -0.06
N TYR A 8 -15.42 4.55 -1.03
CA TYR A 8 -15.18 5.40 -2.20
C TYR A 8 -16.48 6.05 -2.68
N HIS A 9 -16.38 7.14 -3.44
CA HIS A 9 -17.53 7.79 -4.06
C HIS A 9 -17.91 7.08 -5.37
N PRO A 10 -19.13 6.53 -5.53
CA PRO A 10 -19.50 5.72 -6.70
C PRO A 10 -19.64 6.54 -8.00
N ASN A 11 -19.93 7.85 -7.88
CA ASN A 11 -20.12 8.77 -8.99
C ASN A 11 -19.33 10.06 -8.74
N PRO A 12 -17.99 10.03 -8.82
CA PRO A 12 -17.18 11.23 -8.62
C PRO A 12 -17.40 12.22 -9.77
N SER A 13 -17.33 13.51 -9.47
CA SER A 13 -17.29 14.54 -10.49
C SER A 13 -15.97 14.47 -11.25
N LYS A 14 -15.99 14.83 -12.54
CA LYS A 14 -14.76 15.05 -13.30
C LYS A 14 -14.34 16.51 -13.14
N PRO A 15 -13.04 16.82 -12.91
CA PRO A 15 -12.55 18.20 -12.92
C PRO A 15 -12.64 18.81 -14.33
N ASP A 16 -12.69 20.15 -14.41
CA ASP A 16 -12.76 20.91 -15.67
C ASP A 16 -11.41 21.01 -16.42
N TRP A 17 -10.41 20.27 -15.97
CA TRP A 17 -9.06 20.20 -16.55
C TRP A 17 -8.63 18.75 -16.73
N ASP A 18 -7.76 18.50 -17.70
CA ASP A 18 -7.22 17.17 -17.97
C ASP A 18 -5.87 17.00 -17.30
N LEU A 19 -5.61 15.77 -16.79
CA LEU A 19 -4.31 15.40 -16.31
C LEU A 19 -3.30 15.26 -17.46
N PRO A 20 -2.01 15.54 -17.23
CA PRO A 20 -1.00 15.29 -18.24
C PRO A 20 -0.87 13.80 -18.54
N PRO A 21 -0.48 13.42 -19.77
CA PRO A 21 -0.19 12.02 -20.11
C PRO A 21 0.81 11.40 -19.14
N GLY A 22 0.54 10.18 -18.70
CA GLY A 22 1.36 9.47 -17.73
C GLY A 22 1.16 9.90 -16.28
N ALA A 23 0.09 10.65 -15.98
CA ALA A 23 -0.26 10.97 -14.58
C ALA A 23 -0.35 9.71 -13.71
N CYS A 24 0.15 9.80 -12.48
CA CYS A 24 0.23 8.68 -11.56
C CYS A 24 -0.47 9.00 -10.23
N ASP A 25 -1.41 8.15 -9.83
CA ASP A 25 -1.86 8.08 -8.44
C ASP A 25 -0.81 7.30 -7.66
N THR A 26 -0.08 7.99 -6.78
CA THR A 26 1.07 7.40 -6.08
C THR A 26 0.72 6.75 -4.74
N HIS A 27 -0.55 6.82 -4.30
CA HIS A 27 -0.97 6.22 -3.03
C HIS A 27 -2.48 6.03 -2.95
N CYS A 28 -2.93 4.85 -3.27
CA CYS A 28 -4.32 4.44 -3.04
C CYS A 28 -4.39 3.04 -2.43
N HIS A 29 -5.59 2.61 -2.06
CA HIS A 29 -5.85 1.30 -1.48
C HIS A 29 -6.94 0.56 -2.24
N VAL A 30 -6.90 -0.78 -2.20
CA VAL A 30 -7.99 -1.66 -2.60
C VAL A 30 -8.38 -2.56 -1.43
N PHE A 31 -9.67 -2.85 -1.29
CA PHE A 31 -10.21 -3.72 -0.22
C PHE A 31 -11.18 -4.73 -0.82
N GLY A 32 -11.02 -5.99 -0.46
CA GLY A 32 -11.98 -7.02 -0.82
C GLY A 32 -12.09 -7.31 -2.33
N PRO A 33 -13.15 -7.98 -2.76
CA PRO A 33 -14.25 -8.44 -1.90
C PRO A 33 -13.79 -9.47 -0.85
N VAL A 34 -14.43 -9.44 0.33
CA VAL A 34 -13.98 -10.17 1.51
C VAL A 34 -14.07 -11.70 1.36
N ASP A 35 -14.94 -12.18 0.48
CA ASP A 35 -15.08 -13.60 0.13
C ASP A 35 -13.91 -14.13 -0.72
N GLN A 36 -13.16 -13.24 -1.36
CA GLN A 36 -11.95 -13.56 -2.15
C GLN A 36 -10.67 -13.20 -1.42
N PHE A 37 -10.67 -12.08 -0.69
CA PHE A 37 -9.51 -11.51 0.01
C PHE A 37 -9.90 -11.25 1.47
N SER A 38 -9.63 -12.21 2.34
CA SER A 38 -9.98 -12.14 3.74
C SER A 38 -9.30 -10.99 4.45
N TYR A 39 -9.98 -10.39 5.43
CA TYR A 39 -9.34 -9.44 6.34
C TYR A 39 -8.59 -10.18 7.43
N ALA A 40 -7.46 -9.60 7.87
CA ALA A 40 -6.67 -10.14 8.98
C ALA A 40 -7.48 -10.21 10.28
N VAL A 41 -7.22 -11.23 11.09
CA VAL A 41 -7.92 -11.44 12.36
C VAL A 41 -7.61 -10.32 13.36
N ASP A 42 -6.34 -9.90 13.40
CA ASP A 42 -5.77 -8.89 14.30
C ASP A 42 -5.79 -7.46 13.74
N ARG A 43 -6.59 -7.23 12.69
CA ARG A 43 -6.71 -5.89 12.06
C ARG A 43 -7.20 -4.83 13.04
N THR A 44 -6.68 -3.63 12.92
CA THR A 44 -7.07 -2.49 13.75
C THR A 44 -8.37 -1.79 13.28
N TYR A 45 -8.79 -2.04 12.04
CA TYR A 45 -10.04 -1.53 11.49
C TYR A 45 -10.64 -2.49 10.46
N THR A 46 -11.94 -2.37 10.25
CA THR A 46 -12.65 -3.05 9.16
C THR A 46 -13.21 -1.99 8.21
N PRO A 47 -12.91 -2.05 6.90
CA PRO A 47 -13.51 -1.14 5.93
C PRO A 47 -15.04 -1.18 5.97
N SER A 48 -15.68 -0.03 5.82
CA SER A 48 -17.16 0.08 5.87
C SER A 48 -17.85 -0.54 4.64
N SER A 49 -17.10 -0.71 3.56
CA SER A 49 -17.53 -1.39 2.33
C SER A 49 -16.30 -1.87 1.56
N ASP A 50 -16.49 -2.84 0.68
CA ASP A 50 -15.47 -3.20 -0.30
C ASP A 50 -15.15 -2.00 -1.20
N ALA A 51 -13.87 -1.89 -1.60
CA ALA A 51 -13.37 -0.98 -2.63
C ALA A 51 -12.47 -1.80 -3.57
N PRO A 52 -13.06 -2.60 -4.46
CA PRO A 52 -12.32 -3.54 -5.29
C PRO A 52 -11.55 -2.81 -6.39
N ARG A 53 -10.55 -3.49 -6.96
CA ARG A 53 -9.71 -2.95 -8.05
C ARG A 53 -10.52 -2.43 -9.24
N GLU A 54 -11.67 -3.04 -9.53
CA GLU A 54 -12.54 -2.63 -10.62
C GLU A 54 -13.08 -1.21 -10.42
N ALA A 55 -13.40 -0.85 -9.16
CA ALA A 55 -13.82 0.51 -8.81
C ALA A 55 -12.65 1.50 -8.94
N LEU A 56 -11.43 1.11 -8.54
CA LEU A 56 -10.23 1.92 -8.71
C LEU A 56 -9.92 2.17 -10.19
N PHE A 57 -9.94 1.12 -11.02
CA PHE A 57 -9.68 1.25 -12.46
C PHE A 57 -10.73 2.12 -13.16
N ALA A 58 -12.00 2.01 -12.77
CA ALA A 58 -13.06 2.86 -13.28
C ALA A 58 -12.84 4.34 -12.89
N LEU A 59 -12.41 4.61 -11.66
CA LEU A 59 -12.07 5.96 -11.19
C LEU A 59 -10.88 6.53 -11.98
N HIS A 60 -9.80 5.77 -12.12
CA HIS A 60 -8.60 6.22 -12.85
C HIS A 60 -8.93 6.52 -14.32
N LYS A 61 -9.69 5.65 -14.98
CA LYS A 61 -10.17 5.90 -16.35
C LYS A 61 -11.03 7.16 -16.44
N HIS A 62 -11.89 7.39 -15.45
CA HIS A 62 -12.74 8.58 -15.39
C HIS A 62 -11.93 9.87 -15.25
N LEU A 63 -10.88 9.85 -14.43
CA LEU A 63 -10.03 11.00 -14.15
C LEU A 63 -8.88 11.19 -15.16
N GLY A 64 -8.56 10.21 -15.99
CA GLY A 64 -7.41 10.24 -16.90
C GLY A 64 -6.08 9.93 -16.20
N ILE A 65 -6.12 9.07 -15.17
CA ILE A 65 -4.91 8.58 -14.46
C ILE A 65 -4.42 7.32 -15.18
N ASP A 66 -3.17 7.37 -15.66
CA ASP A 66 -2.57 6.28 -16.45
C ASP A 66 -1.82 5.28 -15.59
N ARG A 67 -1.24 5.70 -14.45
CA ARG A 67 -0.36 4.89 -13.61
C ARG A 67 -0.79 4.94 -12.15
N CYS A 68 -0.44 3.90 -11.41
CA CYS A 68 -0.79 3.84 -9.98
C CYS A 68 0.24 3.07 -9.16
N VAL A 69 0.42 3.49 -7.90
CA VAL A 69 1.05 2.70 -6.85
C VAL A 69 0.00 2.36 -5.80
N ILE A 70 -0.41 1.08 -5.77
CA ILE A 70 -1.37 0.58 -4.80
C ILE A 70 -0.62 0.19 -3.53
N VAL A 71 -0.98 0.81 -2.41
CA VAL A 71 -0.39 0.51 -1.11
C VAL A 71 -1.27 -0.50 -0.36
N GLN A 72 -0.66 -1.55 0.16
CA GLN A 72 -1.38 -2.56 0.96
C GLN A 72 -2.05 -1.91 2.17
N ALA A 73 -3.35 -2.16 2.32
CA ALA A 73 -4.12 -1.70 3.46
C ALA A 73 -3.93 -2.61 4.68
N GLY A 74 -3.76 -2.04 5.87
CA GLY A 74 -3.53 -2.79 7.11
C GLY A 74 -4.63 -3.77 7.49
N CYS A 75 -5.86 -3.57 6.99
CA CYS A 75 -6.98 -4.50 7.24
C CYS A 75 -6.78 -5.91 6.66
N HIS A 76 -5.90 -6.08 5.66
CA HIS A 76 -5.50 -7.39 5.13
C HIS A 76 -4.21 -7.94 5.76
N GLY A 77 -3.58 -7.18 6.68
CA GLY A 77 -2.31 -7.58 7.31
C GLY A 77 -1.23 -7.86 6.27
N PHE A 78 -0.49 -8.94 6.48
CA PHE A 78 0.59 -9.37 5.58
C PHE A 78 0.12 -10.20 4.37
N ASP A 79 -1.18 -10.43 4.20
CA ASP A 79 -1.72 -11.03 2.98
C ASP A 79 -1.86 -9.97 1.88
N ASN A 80 -0.85 -9.87 1.04
CA ASN A 80 -0.77 -8.93 -0.07
C ASN A 80 -1.53 -9.40 -1.33
N SER A 81 -2.36 -10.43 -1.25
CA SER A 81 -3.03 -11.04 -2.41
C SER A 81 -3.97 -10.08 -3.14
N VAL A 82 -4.69 -9.21 -2.41
CA VAL A 82 -5.59 -8.20 -3.00
C VAL A 82 -4.84 -7.20 -3.87
N VAL A 83 -3.68 -6.70 -3.40
CA VAL A 83 -2.82 -5.79 -4.18
C VAL A 83 -2.18 -6.52 -5.35
N ALA A 84 -1.65 -7.72 -5.13
CA ALA A 84 -1.06 -8.53 -6.19
C ALA A 84 -2.06 -8.83 -7.33
N ALA A 85 -3.32 -9.12 -7.00
CA ALA A 85 -4.38 -9.34 -7.99
C ALA A 85 -4.70 -8.06 -8.79
N ALA A 86 -4.64 -6.88 -8.15
CA ALA A 86 -4.83 -5.62 -8.84
C ALA A 86 -3.65 -5.28 -9.77
N ILE A 87 -2.41 -5.45 -9.30
CA ILE A 87 -1.19 -5.26 -10.11
C ILE A 87 -1.23 -6.16 -11.35
N ASN A 88 -1.54 -7.44 -11.17
CA ASN A 88 -1.54 -8.40 -12.29
C ASN A 88 -2.48 -7.99 -13.43
N VAL A 89 -3.62 -7.37 -13.12
CA VAL A 89 -4.57 -6.86 -14.12
C VAL A 89 -4.13 -5.50 -14.69
N GLY A 90 -3.54 -4.64 -13.86
CA GLY A 90 -3.13 -3.29 -14.22
C GLY A 90 -1.72 -3.17 -14.83
N ALA A 91 -0.97 -4.28 -14.92
CA ALA A 91 0.41 -4.27 -15.45
C ALA A 91 0.47 -3.75 -16.91
N PRO A 92 1.56 -3.04 -17.28
CA PRO A 92 2.71 -2.66 -16.45
C PRO A 92 2.52 -1.35 -15.67
N ASN A 93 1.35 -0.71 -15.77
CA ASN A 93 1.10 0.64 -15.27
C ASN A 93 0.79 0.71 -13.77
N TYR A 94 0.46 -0.42 -13.16
CA TYR A 94 0.13 -0.52 -11.74
C TYR A 94 1.21 -1.29 -10.99
N LEU A 95 1.72 -0.68 -9.94
CA LEU A 95 2.74 -1.25 -9.05
C LEU A 95 2.19 -1.29 -7.61
N GLY A 96 2.90 -1.93 -6.70
CA GLY A 96 2.46 -2.05 -5.32
C GLY A 96 3.52 -1.78 -4.28
N ILE A 97 3.04 -1.36 -3.10
CA ILE A 97 3.78 -1.37 -1.83
C ILE A 97 3.09 -2.39 -0.93
N GLY A 98 3.86 -3.37 -0.47
CA GLY A 98 3.34 -4.43 0.39
C GLY A 98 3.52 -4.14 1.88
N LEU A 99 2.98 -5.04 2.70
CA LEU A 99 3.34 -5.19 4.12
C LEU A 99 4.05 -6.52 4.29
N ALA A 100 5.07 -6.55 5.15
CA ALA A 100 5.82 -7.77 5.45
C ALA A 100 6.40 -7.71 6.87
N PRO A 101 6.56 -8.84 7.57
CA PRO A 101 7.35 -8.91 8.79
C PRO A 101 8.82 -8.54 8.55
N VAL A 102 9.51 -8.00 9.57
CA VAL A 102 10.94 -7.61 9.50
C VAL A 102 11.89 -8.79 9.33
N ASP A 103 11.44 -9.99 9.57
CA ASP A 103 12.20 -11.23 9.38
C ASP A 103 11.97 -11.89 8.01
N THR A 104 11.25 -11.19 7.10
CA THR A 104 10.98 -11.71 5.76
C THR A 104 12.28 -11.93 4.98
N PRO A 105 12.54 -13.17 4.50
CA PRO A 105 13.74 -13.47 3.74
C PRO A 105 13.82 -12.71 2.41
N VAL A 106 15.04 -12.35 1.98
CA VAL A 106 15.31 -11.67 0.69
C VAL A 106 14.68 -12.41 -0.50
N ALA A 107 14.72 -13.74 -0.51
CA ALA A 107 14.10 -14.55 -1.56
C ALA A 107 12.59 -14.25 -1.70
N LYS A 108 11.89 -14.08 -0.58
CA LYS A 108 10.46 -13.75 -0.58
C LYS A 108 10.19 -12.32 -1.07
N LEU A 109 11.05 -11.38 -0.71
CA LEU A 109 10.99 -10.00 -1.23
C LEU A 109 11.22 -9.96 -2.74
N ARG A 110 12.15 -10.75 -3.27
CA ARG A 110 12.38 -10.88 -4.72
C ARG A 110 11.17 -11.47 -5.44
N GLU A 111 10.51 -12.48 -4.88
CA GLU A 111 9.23 -12.98 -5.43
C GLU A 111 8.15 -11.88 -5.47
N MET A 112 8.04 -11.07 -4.43
CA MET A 112 7.13 -9.92 -4.42
C MET A 112 7.53 -8.90 -5.49
N ARG A 113 8.81 -8.60 -5.63
CA ARG A 113 9.34 -7.69 -6.65
C ARG A 113 8.99 -8.14 -8.07
N GLU A 114 9.14 -9.43 -8.38
CA GLU A 114 8.75 -10.03 -9.66
C GLU A 114 7.25 -9.90 -9.93
N ARG A 115 6.42 -9.92 -8.88
CA ARG A 115 4.97 -9.72 -8.97
C ARG A 115 4.54 -8.25 -9.05
N GLY A 116 5.48 -7.30 -9.13
CA GLY A 116 5.19 -5.88 -9.32
C GLY A 116 5.21 -5.04 -8.04
N PHE A 117 5.55 -5.61 -6.88
CA PHE A 117 5.82 -4.79 -5.69
C PHE A 117 7.15 -4.06 -5.85
N ARG A 118 7.24 -2.85 -5.29
CA ARG A 118 8.45 -2.01 -5.37
C ARG A 118 8.97 -1.60 -4.01
N GLY A 119 8.21 -1.86 -2.96
CA GLY A 119 8.61 -1.53 -1.60
C GLY A 119 7.76 -2.22 -0.55
N ILE A 120 8.21 -2.09 0.70
CA ILE A 120 7.48 -2.54 1.89
C ILE A 120 7.20 -1.31 2.76
N ARG A 121 5.98 -1.22 3.29
CA ARG A 121 5.58 -0.17 4.21
C ARG A 121 5.61 -0.67 5.65
N PHE A 122 6.18 0.17 6.53
CA PHE A 122 6.05 0.04 7.97
C PHE A 122 5.27 1.22 8.57
N ASN A 123 4.47 0.93 9.59
CA ASN A 123 3.61 1.90 10.25
C ASN A 123 4.14 2.18 11.67
N PHE A 124 4.44 3.44 11.95
CA PHE A 124 4.75 3.95 13.28
C PHE A 124 3.62 4.83 13.81
N MET A 125 2.39 4.56 13.35
CA MET A 125 1.17 5.24 13.79
C MET A 125 0.65 4.58 15.07
N ARG A 126 0.49 5.33 16.15
CA ARG A 126 0.04 4.81 17.47
C ARG A 126 -1.27 4.04 17.39
N HIS A 127 -2.22 4.50 16.56
CA HIS A 127 -3.53 3.87 16.42
C HIS A 127 -3.52 2.57 15.60
N LEU A 128 -2.42 2.26 14.92
CA LEU A 128 -2.26 1.02 14.14
C LEU A 128 -1.57 -0.09 14.94
N GLY A 129 -1.34 0.13 16.23
CA GLY A 129 -0.69 -0.82 17.12
C GLY A 129 0.84 -0.79 17.03
N VAL A 130 1.47 -1.53 17.92
CA VAL A 130 2.93 -1.66 17.97
C VAL A 130 3.35 -2.70 16.95
N GLY A 131 3.92 -2.23 15.84
CA GLY A 131 4.62 -3.08 14.86
C GLY A 131 6.10 -3.25 15.22
N ALA A 132 6.94 -3.49 14.22
CA ALA A 132 8.39 -3.49 14.36
C ALA A 132 8.88 -2.11 14.80
N SER A 133 9.91 -2.09 15.65
CA SER A 133 10.58 -0.86 16.07
C SER A 133 11.35 -0.21 14.91
N PRO A 134 11.64 1.09 14.95
CA PRO A 134 12.47 1.74 13.93
C PRO A 134 13.84 1.08 13.74
N ALA A 135 14.45 0.58 14.80
CA ALA A 135 15.75 -0.11 14.74
C ALA A 135 15.66 -1.45 13.97
N GLU A 136 14.61 -2.26 14.24
CA GLU A 136 14.38 -3.50 13.48
C GLU A 136 14.11 -3.23 12.00
N VAL A 137 13.37 -2.16 11.70
CA VAL A 137 13.11 -1.75 10.30
C VAL A 137 14.39 -1.25 9.62
N TYR A 138 15.27 -0.55 10.36
CA TYR A 138 16.56 -0.14 9.84
C TYR A 138 17.41 -1.37 9.42
N GLU A 139 17.53 -2.38 10.27
CA GLU A 139 18.24 -3.62 9.94
C GLU A 139 17.62 -4.34 8.74
N PHE A 140 16.30 -4.29 8.60
CA PHE A 140 15.58 -4.86 7.45
C PHE A 140 15.86 -4.14 6.13
N CYS A 141 16.34 -2.88 6.15
CA CYS A 141 16.68 -2.15 4.93
C CYS A 141 17.74 -2.84 4.07
N GLY A 142 18.64 -3.60 4.68
CA GLY A 142 19.59 -4.45 3.94
C GLY A 142 18.90 -5.50 3.07
N HIS A 143 17.85 -6.14 3.58
CA HIS A 143 17.05 -7.10 2.80
C HIS A 143 16.31 -6.42 1.64
N LEU A 144 15.80 -5.19 1.85
CA LEU A 144 15.13 -4.42 0.80
C LEU A 144 16.13 -4.03 -0.30
N ALA A 145 17.33 -3.57 0.06
CA ALA A 145 18.39 -3.26 -0.90
C ALA A 145 18.75 -4.49 -1.76
N ASP A 146 18.95 -5.64 -1.14
CA ASP A 146 19.26 -6.90 -1.82
C ASP A 146 18.13 -7.38 -2.75
N ALA A 147 16.89 -6.94 -2.49
CA ALA A 147 15.72 -7.24 -3.30
C ALA A 147 15.39 -6.15 -4.33
N ASP A 148 16.15 -5.06 -4.42
CA ASP A 148 15.86 -3.88 -5.24
C ASP A 148 14.45 -3.32 -4.95
N MET A 149 14.16 -3.14 -3.66
CA MET A 149 12.89 -2.61 -3.13
C MET A 149 13.18 -1.44 -2.18
N HIS A 150 12.25 -0.49 -2.10
CA HIS A 150 12.38 0.64 -1.19
C HIS A 150 11.56 0.48 0.09
N LEU A 151 11.92 1.26 1.10
CA LEU A 151 11.16 1.43 2.34
C LEU A 151 10.13 2.55 2.18
N GLN A 152 8.90 2.31 2.61
CA GLN A 152 7.91 3.35 2.86
C GLN A 152 7.59 3.42 4.36
N ILE A 153 7.71 4.59 4.96
CA ILE A 153 7.37 4.81 6.37
C ILE A 153 6.10 5.65 6.47
N HIS A 154 5.16 5.18 7.27
CA HIS A 154 3.94 5.90 7.63
C HIS A 154 3.97 6.19 9.13
N MET A 155 4.05 7.48 9.51
CA MET A 155 4.18 7.89 10.91
C MET A 155 3.44 9.20 11.20
N GLU A 156 3.20 9.47 12.47
CA GLU A 156 2.76 10.78 12.94
C GLU A 156 3.89 11.81 12.79
N ALA A 157 3.54 13.07 12.45
CA ALA A 157 4.51 14.14 12.22
C ALA A 157 5.38 14.43 13.46
N GLU A 158 4.83 14.23 14.65
CA GLU A 158 5.53 14.41 15.93
C GLU A 158 6.72 13.47 16.11
N LEU A 159 6.67 12.29 15.46
CA LEU A 159 7.75 11.28 15.52
C LEU A 159 8.88 11.56 14.54
N LEU A 160 8.72 12.51 13.63
CA LEU A 160 9.68 12.73 12.53
C LEU A 160 11.09 13.02 13.06
N GLY A 161 11.23 13.87 14.10
CA GLY A 161 12.51 14.23 14.69
C GLY A 161 13.21 13.08 15.41
N GLU A 162 12.46 12.09 15.89
CA GLU A 162 12.98 10.91 16.58
C GLU A 162 13.33 9.78 15.61
N VAL A 163 12.44 9.54 14.64
CA VAL A 163 12.52 8.38 13.74
C VAL A 163 13.44 8.64 12.55
N LEU A 164 13.36 9.82 11.91
CA LEU A 164 14.10 10.12 10.69
C LEU A 164 15.63 9.97 10.83
N PRO A 165 16.29 10.39 11.93
CA PRO A 165 17.74 10.22 12.07
C PRO A 165 18.22 8.75 12.00
N ILE A 166 17.35 7.80 12.38
CA ILE A 166 17.67 6.36 12.34
C ILE A 166 17.88 5.90 10.88
N PHE A 167 17.22 6.53 9.92
CA PHE A 167 17.21 6.13 8.52
C PHE A 167 18.12 6.99 7.61
N ASN A 168 19.00 7.85 8.18
CA ASN A 168 19.86 8.73 7.38
C ASN A 168 20.82 8.00 6.45
N ASP A 169 21.29 6.81 6.84
CA ASP A 169 22.34 6.07 6.13
C ASP A 169 21.83 4.73 5.57
N VAL A 170 20.51 4.60 5.30
CA VAL A 170 19.97 3.37 4.70
C VAL A 170 20.43 3.20 3.26
N PRO A 171 20.69 1.97 2.80
CA PRO A 171 21.22 1.67 1.47
C PRO A 171 20.16 1.69 0.34
N ILE A 172 18.96 2.23 0.60
CA ILE A 172 17.78 2.18 -0.28
C ILE A 172 17.17 3.57 -0.53
#